data_c6c362c1a33424a146fe220f16e42ca8
#
_entry.id   c6c362c1a33424a146fe220f16e42ca8
#
_cell.length_a   1.000
_cell.length_b   1.000
_cell.length_c   1.000
_cell.angle_alpha   90.00
_cell.angle_beta   90.00
_cell.angle_gamma   90.00
#
_symmetry.space_group_name_H-M   'P 1'
#
loop_
_entity.id
_entity.type
_entity.pdbx_description
1 polymer ?
#
loop_
_entity_poly.entity_id
_entity_poly.type
_entity_poly.pdbx_seq_one_letter_code
_entity_poly.pdbx_strand_id
1 'polypeptide(L)'
;MSSSPSWVVLKFGGTSVSTAARWRCICEQIASHLAQDDATHVWVTISAMTQVTNKLTAALQQASRPVAGEPSHLELFRSIVLQHFALAYDVGLLPSLDGGLSSVDQHDRWQDKWLRSTLGDDGFAPVVIDAVLPTALHPLLLEFRNLYRILEGVKLTEEASPRIQARVLAFGELLSTHLGVCIMQHLGLSDVQRVDARQLLVSESSAAKSDEDRFLQAEVLPREDVARAVEASQRRRVVLTQGFIGSTKDGATCVLGRGGSDTSGSLFAAMLRAKRYEIWTDVHGMFTSDPRYVPDARLIKSLDYREAQELAAMGAKVLHPRCIEPAQFAQIPVEIRNTNDPNGEKTVIQPSRDQDSGSPKILAVVRRANMTTLSITAFDMCGTSGFLAKVFAPFERFGISVDLIATSQFSVTVTLDHIPGGVGGAPFKNLLRELEHDAHSKVQVFESCSVVSIVGRRLRKSLAELGRVFDVLEGYDVLLLSESAEDLNLSFVLQQKNADEIVARMHKYFFSAEDATAVQRSTAGTTSSIRRTSSRDSLLGPTWQTLRGSPH
;
A
#
# COMPACT_ATOMS: atom_id res chain seq x y z
N MET A 1 -36.11 -4.77 -21.03
CA MET A 1 -35.06 -5.49 -20.29
C MET A 1 -34.18 -4.42 -19.67
N SER A 2 -34.27 -4.19 -18.36
CA SER A 2 -33.37 -3.24 -17.67
C SER A 2 -31.95 -3.80 -17.78
N SER A 3 -31.06 -3.05 -18.43
CA SER A 3 -29.63 -3.38 -18.47
C SER A 3 -29.12 -3.51 -17.03
N SER A 4 -28.36 -4.55 -16.75
CA SER A 4 -27.70 -4.71 -15.45
C SER A 4 -26.88 -3.44 -15.13
N PRO A 5 -26.87 -2.97 -13.88
CA PRO A 5 -26.14 -1.78 -13.49
C PRO A 5 -24.65 -1.93 -13.83
N SER A 6 -24.08 -0.87 -14.38
CA SER A 6 -22.67 -0.81 -14.77
C SER A 6 -21.87 -0.03 -13.74
N TRP A 7 -21.07 -0.72 -12.96
CA TRP A 7 -20.33 -0.14 -11.85
C TRP A 7 -18.98 0.47 -12.25
N VAL A 8 -18.68 1.64 -11.70
CA VAL A 8 -17.33 2.20 -11.61
C VAL A 8 -16.97 2.34 -10.14
N VAL A 9 -15.79 1.85 -9.75
CA VAL A 9 -15.32 1.94 -8.36
C VAL A 9 -14.26 3.01 -8.26
N LEU A 10 -14.47 3.99 -7.37
CA LEU A 10 -13.55 5.08 -7.08
C LEU A 10 -13.00 4.90 -5.67
N LYS A 11 -11.69 4.96 -5.50
CA LYS A 11 -11.07 4.99 -4.17
C LYS A 11 -10.34 6.30 -3.96
N PHE A 12 -10.62 6.97 -2.85
CA PHE A 12 -9.94 8.19 -2.46
C PHE A 12 -9.10 8.00 -1.20
N GLY A 13 -7.82 8.38 -1.27
CA GLY A 13 -6.90 8.34 -0.15
C GLY A 13 -7.19 9.43 0.90
N GLY A 14 -6.53 9.34 2.05
CA GLY A 14 -6.73 10.29 3.15
C GLY A 14 -6.45 11.75 2.77
N THR A 15 -5.44 12.00 1.96
CA THR A 15 -5.16 13.34 1.43
C THR A 15 -6.30 13.86 0.57
N SER A 16 -6.95 13.00 -0.21
CA SER A 16 -8.04 13.37 -1.12
C SER A 16 -9.36 13.71 -0.40
N VAL A 17 -9.54 13.28 0.85
CA VAL A 17 -10.76 13.52 1.64
C VAL A 17 -10.59 14.55 2.77
N SER A 18 -9.46 15.28 2.79
CA SER A 18 -9.11 16.15 3.92
C SER A 18 -9.47 17.63 3.74
N THR A 19 -9.94 18.07 2.58
CA THR A 19 -10.26 19.48 2.31
C THR A 19 -11.54 19.66 1.54
N ALA A 20 -12.22 20.80 1.73
CA ALA A 20 -13.45 21.16 1.02
C ALA A 20 -13.28 21.18 -0.51
N ALA A 21 -12.15 21.70 -1.01
CA ALA A 21 -11.87 21.74 -2.45
C ALA A 21 -11.80 20.33 -3.06
N ARG A 22 -11.16 19.39 -2.36
CA ARG A 22 -11.07 17.99 -2.82
C ARG A 22 -12.41 17.27 -2.78
N TRP A 23 -13.26 17.54 -1.79
CA TRP A 23 -14.62 17.02 -1.77
C TRP A 23 -15.49 17.54 -2.92
N ARG A 24 -15.33 18.81 -3.32
CA ARG A 24 -15.99 19.32 -4.54
C ARG A 24 -15.52 18.55 -5.77
N CYS A 25 -14.20 18.36 -5.92
CA CYS A 25 -13.64 17.53 -7.00
C CYS A 25 -14.21 16.09 -6.99
N ILE A 26 -14.29 15.43 -5.82
CA ILE A 26 -14.89 14.10 -5.67
C ILE A 26 -16.32 14.09 -6.20
N CYS A 27 -17.15 15.05 -5.79
CA CYS A 27 -18.54 15.16 -6.23
C CYS A 27 -18.66 15.43 -7.74
N GLU A 28 -17.79 16.27 -8.30
CA GLU A 28 -17.72 16.55 -9.74
C GLU A 28 -17.35 15.29 -10.54
N GLN A 29 -16.38 14.50 -10.08
CA GLN A 29 -16.01 13.24 -10.73
C GLN A 29 -17.16 12.21 -10.67
N ILE A 30 -17.84 12.08 -9.54
CA ILE A 30 -19.02 11.21 -9.42
C ILE A 30 -20.11 11.68 -10.38
N ALA A 31 -20.44 12.98 -10.41
CA ALA A 31 -21.43 13.53 -11.31
C ALA A 31 -21.07 13.32 -12.78
N SER A 32 -19.80 13.48 -13.15
CA SER A 32 -19.30 13.21 -14.50
C SER A 32 -19.52 11.75 -14.92
N HIS A 33 -19.27 10.77 -14.02
CA HIS A 33 -19.55 9.37 -14.32
C HIS A 33 -21.04 9.08 -14.48
N LEU A 34 -21.88 9.65 -13.62
CA LEU A 34 -23.33 9.50 -13.67
C LEU A 34 -23.96 10.12 -14.93
N ALA A 35 -23.34 11.14 -15.49
CA ALA A 35 -23.79 11.82 -16.71
C ALA A 35 -23.42 11.06 -18.00
N GLN A 36 -22.48 10.12 -17.96
CA GLN A 36 -22.06 9.36 -19.15
C GLN A 36 -23.11 8.36 -19.62
N ASP A 37 -23.83 7.73 -18.69
CA ASP A 37 -24.83 6.70 -18.98
C ASP A 37 -25.76 6.53 -17.78
N ASP A 38 -27.06 6.48 -18.00
CA ASP A 38 -28.06 6.26 -16.94
C ASP A 38 -27.94 4.93 -16.23
N ALA A 39 -27.34 3.93 -16.87
CA ALA A 39 -27.03 2.63 -16.26
C ALA A 39 -25.77 2.66 -15.37
N THR A 40 -25.02 3.77 -15.37
CA THR A 40 -23.80 3.87 -14.57
C THR A 40 -24.11 4.10 -13.10
N HIS A 41 -23.52 3.27 -12.25
CA HIS A 41 -23.50 3.36 -10.80
C HIS A 41 -22.08 3.59 -10.32
N VAL A 42 -21.91 4.36 -9.25
CA VAL A 42 -20.61 4.71 -8.71
C VAL A 42 -20.48 4.18 -7.28
N TRP A 43 -19.46 3.35 -7.07
CA TRP A 43 -19.07 2.89 -5.74
C TRP A 43 -17.85 3.65 -5.26
N VAL A 44 -17.98 4.37 -4.16
CA VAL A 44 -16.93 5.22 -3.61
C VAL A 44 -16.38 4.62 -2.34
N THR A 45 -15.08 4.33 -2.32
CA THR A 45 -14.34 3.85 -1.15
C THR A 45 -13.44 4.95 -0.63
N ILE A 46 -13.56 5.34 0.63
CA ILE A 46 -12.72 6.39 1.21
C ILE A 46 -11.91 5.89 2.41
N SER A 47 -10.74 6.50 2.57
CA SER A 47 -9.88 6.32 3.73
C SER A 47 -10.23 7.30 4.86
N ALA A 48 -9.62 7.12 6.03
CA ALA A 48 -9.56 8.13 7.06
C ALA A 48 -8.93 9.43 6.52
N MET A 49 -9.30 10.58 7.05
CA MET A 49 -8.64 11.85 6.76
C MET A 49 -7.15 11.78 7.14
N THR A 50 -6.33 12.58 6.45
CA THR A 50 -4.87 12.64 6.67
C THR A 50 -4.54 12.75 8.16
N GLN A 51 -3.59 11.93 8.63
CA GLN A 51 -3.08 11.85 10.00
C GLN A 51 -4.09 11.32 11.05
N VAL A 52 -5.35 11.12 10.74
CA VAL A 52 -6.35 10.64 11.73
C VAL A 52 -5.98 9.26 12.26
N THR A 53 -5.58 8.33 11.40
CA THR A 53 -5.15 6.99 11.83
C THR A 53 -3.93 7.05 12.75
N ASN A 54 -2.96 7.93 12.46
CA ASN A 54 -1.79 8.13 13.32
C ASN A 54 -2.19 8.71 14.69
N LYS A 55 -3.10 9.69 14.72
CA LYS A 55 -3.64 10.26 15.96
C LYS A 55 -4.41 9.23 16.78
N LEU A 56 -5.17 8.35 16.14
CA LEU A 56 -5.89 7.24 16.81
C LEU A 56 -4.91 6.25 17.44
N THR A 57 -3.84 5.88 16.72
CA THR A 57 -2.77 5.03 17.26
C THR A 57 -2.09 5.69 18.46
N ALA A 58 -1.71 6.96 18.34
CA ALA A 58 -1.08 7.71 19.45
C ALA A 58 -2.04 7.87 20.64
N ALA A 59 -3.33 8.17 20.42
CA ALA A 59 -4.32 8.28 21.47
C ALA A 59 -4.49 6.96 22.24
N LEU A 60 -4.51 5.84 21.53
CA LEU A 60 -4.58 4.52 22.15
C LEU A 60 -3.33 4.20 22.98
N GLN A 61 -2.14 4.51 22.46
CA GLN A 61 -0.87 4.35 23.18
C GLN A 61 -0.85 5.20 24.44
N GLN A 62 -1.23 6.47 24.34
CA GLN A 62 -1.27 7.39 25.48
C GLN A 62 -2.36 7.00 26.50
N ALA A 63 -3.46 6.38 26.08
CA ALA A 63 -4.45 5.87 27.01
C ALA A 63 -3.96 4.63 27.77
N SER A 64 -3.24 3.71 27.10
CA SER A 64 -2.77 2.46 27.72
C SER A 64 -1.43 2.60 28.44
N ARG A 65 -0.51 3.43 27.93
CA ARG A 65 0.84 3.63 28.47
C ARG A 65 1.28 5.09 28.27
N PRO A 66 0.87 6.01 29.16
CA PRO A 66 1.19 7.42 29.02
C PRO A 66 2.70 7.66 28.98
N VAL A 67 3.16 8.46 28.02
CA VAL A 67 4.55 8.93 27.90
C VAL A 67 4.58 10.39 28.27
N ALA A 68 5.42 10.75 29.24
CA ALA A 68 5.56 12.12 29.69
C ALA A 68 6.12 13.02 28.57
N GLY A 69 5.53 14.20 28.40
CA GLY A 69 5.92 15.16 27.35
C GLY A 69 5.21 14.98 26.00
N GLU A 70 4.47 13.89 25.81
CA GLU A 70 3.62 13.67 24.63
C GLU A 70 2.18 14.13 24.89
N PRO A 71 1.41 14.51 23.84
CA PRO A 71 0.00 14.89 24.00
C PRO A 71 -0.82 13.77 24.62
N SER A 72 -1.70 14.10 25.56
CA SER A 72 -2.60 13.12 26.19
C SER A 72 -3.59 12.52 25.17
N HIS A 73 -4.16 11.36 25.51
CA HIS A 73 -5.21 10.74 24.68
C HIS A 73 -6.42 11.66 24.45
N LEU A 74 -6.76 12.54 25.42
CA LEU A 74 -7.83 13.53 25.29
C LEU A 74 -7.47 14.67 24.32
N GLU A 75 -6.24 15.18 24.37
CA GLU A 75 -5.78 16.20 23.42
C GLU A 75 -5.75 15.66 22.00
N LEU A 76 -5.29 14.41 21.80
CA LEU A 76 -5.32 13.74 20.51
C LEU A 76 -6.77 13.50 20.04
N PHE A 77 -7.66 13.06 20.91
CA PHE A 77 -9.09 12.92 20.61
C PHE A 77 -9.69 14.27 20.19
N ARG A 78 -9.46 15.34 20.97
CA ARG A 78 -9.92 16.70 20.63
C ARG A 78 -9.41 17.15 19.27
N SER A 79 -8.14 16.88 18.96
CA SER A 79 -7.55 17.20 17.66
C SER A 79 -8.23 16.45 16.48
N ILE A 80 -8.67 15.20 16.70
CA ILE A 80 -9.45 14.44 15.69
C ILE A 80 -10.82 15.08 15.49
N VAL A 81 -11.52 15.41 16.56
CA VAL A 81 -12.84 16.09 16.52
C VAL A 81 -12.73 17.40 15.77
N LEU A 82 -11.76 18.26 16.16
CA LEU A 82 -11.53 19.56 15.55
C LEU A 82 -11.31 19.45 14.03
N GLN A 83 -10.51 18.50 13.60
CA GLN A 83 -10.21 18.29 12.17
C GLN A 83 -11.49 17.99 11.35
N HIS A 84 -12.42 17.21 11.90
CA HIS A 84 -13.68 16.89 11.21
C HIS A 84 -14.65 18.08 11.22
N PHE A 85 -14.73 18.83 12.33
CA PHE A 85 -15.54 20.03 12.41
C PHE A 85 -15.02 21.14 11.52
N ALA A 86 -13.70 21.32 11.40
CA ALA A 86 -13.09 22.27 10.49
C ALA A 86 -13.50 21.98 9.03
N LEU A 87 -13.41 20.71 8.61
CA LEU A 87 -13.87 20.33 7.27
C LEU A 87 -15.38 20.56 7.09
N ALA A 88 -16.22 20.21 8.08
CA ALA A 88 -17.66 20.43 8.02
C ALA A 88 -18.01 21.92 7.87
N TYR A 89 -17.27 22.78 8.56
CA TYR A 89 -17.41 24.23 8.45
C TYR A 89 -16.95 24.75 7.08
N ASP A 90 -15.77 24.34 6.61
CA ASP A 90 -15.18 24.78 5.32
C ASP A 90 -16.04 24.37 4.11
N VAL A 91 -16.78 23.29 4.23
CA VAL A 91 -17.75 22.86 3.20
C VAL A 91 -19.05 23.66 3.28
N GLY A 92 -19.37 24.25 4.45
CA GLY A 92 -20.62 24.99 4.69
C GLY A 92 -21.72 24.16 5.36
N LEU A 93 -21.42 22.99 5.92
CA LEU A 93 -22.37 22.18 6.70
C LEU A 93 -22.70 22.80 8.05
N LEU A 94 -21.79 23.59 8.60
CA LEU A 94 -21.97 24.29 9.87
C LEU A 94 -22.15 25.79 9.60
N PRO A 95 -23.16 26.45 10.21
CA PRO A 95 -23.35 27.88 10.08
C PRO A 95 -22.26 28.65 10.80
N SER A 96 -21.98 29.87 10.36
CA SER A 96 -21.15 30.81 11.11
C SER A 96 -21.81 31.14 12.45
N LEU A 97 -21.06 31.09 13.53
CA LEU A 97 -21.56 31.38 14.89
C LEU A 97 -21.67 32.89 15.16
N ASP A 98 -20.80 33.70 14.55
CA ASP A 98 -20.76 35.16 14.68
C ASP A 98 -20.21 35.81 13.40
N GLY A 99 -20.84 36.88 12.95
CA GLY A 99 -20.55 37.57 11.69
C GLY A 99 -19.30 38.45 11.72
N GLY A 100 -18.14 37.97 12.11
CA GLY A 100 -16.89 38.75 12.11
C GLY A 100 -15.65 38.05 12.64
N LEU A 101 -15.78 36.77 13.03
CA LEU A 101 -14.65 36.00 13.52
C LEU A 101 -13.87 35.33 12.36
N SER A 102 -12.56 35.14 12.57
CA SER A 102 -11.77 34.33 11.64
C SER A 102 -12.29 32.88 11.59
N SER A 103 -12.03 32.15 10.50
CA SER A 103 -12.42 30.73 10.37
C SER A 103 -11.86 29.88 11.51
N VAL A 104 -10.64 30.18 11.97
CA VAL A 104 -9.99 29.46 13.07
C VAL A 104 -10.74 29.66 14.39
N ASP A 105 -11.10 30.91 14.73
CA ASP A 105 -11.85 31.20 15.95
C ASP A 105 -13.24 30.55 15.96
N GLN A 106 -13.87 30.41 14.79
CA GLN A 106 -15.14 29.70 14.63
C GLN A 106 -15.01 28.19 14.82
N HIS A 107 -13.94 27.56 14.30
CA HIS A 107 -13.64 26.15 14.53
C HIS A 107 -13.48 25.84 16.02
N ASP A 108 -12.70 26.66 16.74
CA ASP A 108 -12.46 26.49 18.17
C ASP A 108 -13.76 26.66 18.99
N ARG A 109 -14.60 27.63 18.65
CA ARG A 109 -15.90 27.83 19.33
C ARG A 109 -16.87 26.69 19.07
N TRP A 110 -16.95 26.13 17.85
CA TRP A 110 -17.78 24.96 17.57
C TRP A 110 -17.29 23.76 18.35
N GLN A 111 -15.98 23.52 18.39
CA GLN A 111 -15.37 22.45 19.14
C GLN A 111 -15.67 22.59 20.65
N ASP A 112 -15.42 23.76 21.24
CA ASP A 112 -15.68 24.01 22.65
C ASP A 112 -17.15 23.85 22.99
N LYS A 113 -18.04 24.39 22.17
CA LYS A 113 -19.49 24.27 22.37
C LYS A 113 -19.94 22.83 22.34
N TRP A 114 -19.42 22.03 21.40
CA TRP A 114 -19.74 20.62 21.30
C TRP A 114 -19.13 19.81 22.44
N LEU A 115 -17.85 20.01 22.75
CA LEU A 115 -17.17 19.30 23.83
C LEU A 115 -17.85 19.54 25.18
N ARG A 116 -18.19 20.78 25.50
CA ARG A 116 -18.91 21.13 26.74
C ARG A 116 -20.32 20.53 26.78
N SER A 117 -21.04 20.52 25.65
CA SER A 117 -22.39 19.95 25.60
C SER A 117 -22.39 18.43 25.60
N THR A 118 -21.30 17.79 25.15
CA THR A 118 -21.22 16.34 24.92
C THR A 118 -20.50 15.60 26.04
N LEU A 119 -19.44 16.19 26.60
CA LEU A 119 -18.61 15.57 27.61
C LEU A 119 -18.92 16.10 29.02
N GLY A 120 -19.54 17.30 29.15
CA GLY A 120 -19.72 18.00 30.42
C GLY A 120 -18.38 18.41 31.02
N ASP A 121 -18.40 19.17 32.10
CA ASP A 121 -17.17 19.50 32.85
C ASP A 121 -16.51 18.27 33.47
N ASP A 122 -17.31 17.20 33.72
CA ASP A 122 -16.91 15.93 34.34
C ASP A 122 -16.83 14.76 33.34
N GLY A 123 -16.96 14.99 32.04
CA GLY A 123 -16.84 13.95 30.99
C GLY A 123 -18.02 13.01 30.83
N PHE A 124 -19.15 13.18 31.56
CA PHE A 124 -20.27 12.24 31.63
C PHE A 124 -21.69 12.82 31.43
N ALA A 125 -21.83 14.06 30.99
CA ALA A 125 -23.17 14.62 30.83
C ALA A 125 -23.97 13.90 29.72
N PRO A 126 -25.25 13.59 29.93
CA PRO A 126 -26.13 13.08 28.87
C PRO A 126 -26.35 14.20 27.84
N VAL A 127 -26.01 13.89 26.62
CA VAL A 127 -26.00 14.82 25.49
C VAL A 127 -27.39 15.34 25.17
N VAL A 128 -27.60 16.64 25.28
CA VAL A 128 -28.63 17.36 24.54
C VAL A 128 -28.04 17.73 23.17
N ILE A 129 -27.94 16.74 22.25
CA ILE A 129 -27.43 16.90 20.89
C ILE A 129 -28.38 17.77 20.05
N ASP A 130 -29.65 17.87 20.43
CA ASP A 130 -30.76 18.19 19.58
C ASP A 130 -30.92 19.69 19.21
N ALA A 131 -30.26 20.60 19.90
CA ALA A 131 -30.61 22.00 19.72
C ALA A 131 -29.67 22.85 18.85
N VAL A 132 -28.46 22.34 18.51
CA VAL A 132 -27.38 23.20 17.97
C VAL A 132 -26.74 22.70 16.66
N LEU A 133 -26.73 21.38 16.42
CA LEU A 133 -26.07 20.79 15.26
C LEU A 133 -27.07 20.20 14.26
N PRO A 134 -26.80 20.26 12.94
CA PRO A 134 -27.64 19.64 11.94
C PRO A 134 -27.86 18.16 12.21
N THR A 135 -29.10 17.68 12.14
CA THR A 135 -29.50 16.28 12.39
C THR A 135 -28.69 15.29 11.53
N ALA A 136 -28.27 15.70 10.35
CA ALA A 136 -27.43 14.93 9.45
C ALA A 136 -26.08 14.53 10.07
N LEU A 137 -25.55 15.31 11.03
CA LEU A 137 -24.26 15.03 11.70
C LEU A 137 -24.43 14.14 12.94
N HIS A 138 -25.64 13.82 13.39
CA HIS A 138 -25.85 12.99 14.58
C HIS A 138 -25.11 11.63 14.52
N PRO A 139 -25.07 10.88 13.39
CA PRO A 139 -24.31 9.64 13.32
C PRO A 139 -22.80 9.84 13.55
N LEU A 140 -22.24 10.94 13.05
CA LEU A 140 -20.82 11.30 13.28
C LEU A 140 -20.55 11.55 14.77
N LEU A 141 -21.45 12.25 15.43
CA LEU A 141 -21.34 12.56 16.88
C LEU A 141 -21.41 11.30 17.74
N LEU A 142 -22.25 10.34 17.36
CA LEU A 142 -22.32 9.05 18.04
C LEU A 142 -21.00 8.27 17.93
N GLU A 143 -20.35 8.32 16.78
CA GLU A 143 -19.05 7.67 16.60
C GLU A 143 -17.94 8.36 17.43
N PHE A 144 -17.91 9.68 17.53
CA PHE A 144 -16.99 10.37 18.43
C PHE A 144 -17.22 9.96 19.88
N ARG A 145 -18.48 9.86 20.32
CA ARG A 145 -18.80 9.42 21.68
C ARG A 145 -18.36 7.97 21.93
N ASN A 146 -18.54 7.08 20.96
CA ASN A 146 -18.10 5.70 21.04
C ASN A 146 -16.56 5.61 21.13
N LEU A 147 -15.84 6.38 20.32
CA LEU A 147 -14.39 6.45 20.38
C LEU A 147 -13.90 6.94 21.76
N TYR A 148 -14.47 8.04 22.26
CA TYR A 148 -14.14 8.58 23.57
C TYR A 148 -14.30 7.52 24.68
N ARG A 149 -15.44 6.82 24.71
CA ARG A 149 -15.73 5.78 25.71
C ARG A 149 -14.72 4.64 25.67
N ILE A 150 -14.28 4.25 24.49
CA ILE A 150 -13.27 3.18 24.33
C ILE A 150 -11.91 3.68 24.87
N LEU A 151 -11.50 4.89 24.54
CA LEU A 151 -10.23 5.45 25.00
C LEU A 151 -10.22 5.59 26.54
N GLU A 152 -11.33 6.05 27.17
CA GLU A 152 -11.46 6.09 28.61
C GLU A 152 -11.45 4.68 29.24
N GLY A 153 -12.08 3.69 28.58
CA GLY A 153 -12.01 2.30 29.02
C GLY A 153 -10.59 1.74 28.99
N VAL A 154 -9.84 2.02 27.94
CA VAL A 154 -8.43 1.62 27.82
C VAL A 154 -7.57 2.30 28.88
N LYS A 155 -7.81 3.59 29.16
CA LYS A 155 -7.12 4.33 30.23
C LYS A 155 -7.35 3.71 31.60
N LEU A 156 -8.57 3.23 31.87
CA LEU A 156 -8.92 2.62 33.16
C LEU A 156 -8.31 1.22 33.33
N THR A 157 -8.17 0.47 32.24
CA THR A 157 -7.64 -0.90 32.26
C THR A 157 -6.14 -0.96 31.99
N GLU A 158 -5.56 0.10 31.41
CA GLU A 158 -4.17 0.17 30.91
C GLU A 158 -3.83 -0.92 29.88
N GLU A 159 -4.87 -1.51 29.25
CA GLU A 159 -4.73 -2.59 28.29
C GLU A 159 -5.33 -2.24 26.93
N ALA A 160 -4.61 -2.56 25.85
CA ALA A 160 -5.05 -2.42 24.47
C ALA A 160 -4.77 -3.71 23.68
N SER A 161 -5.71 -4.66 23.72
CA SER A 161 -5.60 -5.87 22.88
C SER A 161 -5.67 -5.54 21.39
N PRO A 162 -5.17 -6.42 20.48
CA PRO A 162 -5.26 -6.23 19.03
C PRO A 162 -6.71 -6.00 18.55
N ARG A 163 -7.69 -6.62 19.19
CA ARG A 163 -9.13 -6.40 18.94
C ARG A 163 -9.57 -4.97 19.26
N ILE A 164 -9.12 -4.41 20.37
CA ILE A 164 -9.42 -3.02 20.76
C ILE A 164 -8.68 -2.06 19.80
N GLN A 165 -7.43 -2.36 19.47
CA GLN A 165 -6.65 -1.57 18.50
C GLN A 165 -7.36 -1.48 17.15
N ALA A 166 -7.79 -2.61 16.58
CA ALA A 166 -8.53 -2.65 15.31
C ALA A 166 -9.81 -1.81 15.38
N ARG A 167 -10.54 -1.90 16.50
CA ARG A 167 -11.77 -1.14 16.72
C ARG A 167 -11.51 0.37 16.79
N VAL A 168 -10.43 0.80 17.47
CA VAL A 168 -10.05 2.22 17.55
C VAL A 168 -9.60 2.73 16.19
N LEU A 169 -8.75 2.00 15.47
CA LEU A 169 -8.27 2.38 14.15
C LEU A 169 -9.41 2.54 13.14
N ALA A 170 -10.43 1.68 13.21
CA ALA A 170 -11.59 1.73 12.32
C ALA A 170 -12.39 3.04 12.41
N PHE A 171 -12.32 3.77 13.53
CA PHE A 171 -13.01 5.06 13.65
C PHE A 171 -12.53 6.08 12.63
N GLY A 172 -11.30 5.99 12.13
CA GLY A 172 -10.82 6.88 11.08
C GLY A 172 -11.73 6.87 9.85
N GLU A 173 -12.03 5.70 9.32
CA GLU A 173 -12.87 5.51 8.14
C GLU A 173 -14.37 5.66 8.47
N LEU A 174 -14.81 5.25 9.65
CA LEU A 174 -16.20 5.44 10.10
C LEU A 174 -16.55 6.94 10.18
N LEU A 175 -15.71 7.75 10.83
CA LEU A 175 -15.88 9.19 10.94
C LEU A 175 -15.84 9.86 9.55
N SER A 176 -14.86 9.51 8.72
CA SER A 176 -14.71 10.03 7.37
C SER A 176 -15.94 9.74 6.49
N THR A 177 -16.51 8.52 6.56
CA THR A 177 -17.68 8.17 5.74
C THR A 177 -18.98 8.78 6.25
N HIS A 178 -19.18 8.94 7.57
CA HIS A 178 -20.33 9.65 8.10
C HIS A 178 -20.33 11.11 7.67
N LEU A 179 -19.20 11.79 7.82
CA LEU A 179 -19.05 13.17 7.34
C LEU A 179 -19.19 13.26 5.81
N GLY A 180 -18.59 12.29 5.09
CA GLY A 180 -18.61 12.25 3.63
C GLY A 180 -20.03 12.20 3.02
N VAL A 181 -20.94 11.41 3.59
CA VAL A 181 -22.34 11.40 3.14
C VAL A 181 -22.97 12.78 3.29
N CYS A 182 -22.79 13.42 4.46
CA CYS A 182 -23.33 14.77 4.70
C CYS A 182 -22.79 15.79 3.69
N ILE A 183 -21.47 15.71 3.42
CA ILE A 183 -20.81 16.58 2.43
C ILE A 183 -21.36 16.34 1.03
N MET A 184 -21.44 15.08 0.58
CA MET A 184 -21.96 14.74 -0.75
C MET A 184 -23.39 15.22 -0.94
N GLN A 185 -24.25 15.02 0.05
CA GLN A 185 -25.65 15.50 0.01
C GLN A 185 -25.72 17.02 -0.01
N HIS A 186 -24.92 17.72 0.78
CA HIS A 186 -24.83 19.18 0.79
C HIS A 186 -24.35 19.74 -0.55
N LEU A 187 -23.41 19.06 -1.22
CA LEU A 187 -22.90 19.45 -2.54
C LEU A 187 -23.79 18.97 -3.71
N GLY A 188 -25.01 18.50 -3.44
CA GLY A 188 -26.03 18.21 -4.46
C GLY A 188 -26.12 16.75 -4.91
N LEU A 189 -25.32 15.83 -4.36
CA LEU A 189 -25.47 14.40 -4.62
C LEU A 189 -26.48 13.78 -3.64
N SER A 190 -27.78 14.01 -3.87
CA SER A 190 -28.84 13.56 -2.95
C SER A 190 -29.04 12.03 -2.93
N ASP A 191 -28.64 11.32 -3.97
CA ASP A 191 -28.84 9.87 -4.13
C ASP A 191 -27.62 9.05 -3.65
N VAL A 192 -27.08 9.40 -2.47
CA VAL A 192 -25.95 8.70 -1.85
C VAL A 192 -26.42 7.80 -0.73
N GLN A 193 -25.98 6.53 -0.74
CA GLN A 193 -26.19 5.58 0.32
C GLN A 193 -24.85 5.20 0.97
N ARG A 194 -24.75 5.29 2.30
CA ARG A 194 -23.63 4.72 3.04
C ARG A 194 -23.86 3.24 3.31
N VAL A 195 -22.85 2.42 3.00
CA VAL A 195 -22.83 0.99 3.32
C VAL A 195 -21.62 0.70 4.22
N ASP A 196 -21.81 -0.08 5.28
CA ASP A 196 -20.74 -0.44 6.19
C ASP A 196 -19.90 -1.59 5.61
N ALA A 197 -18.62 -1.35 5.37
CA ALA A 197 -17.70 -2.34 4.80
C ALA A 197 -17.59 -3.62 5.63
N ARG A 198 -17.80 -3.55 6.94
CA ARG A 198 -17.77 -4.70 7.86
C ARG A 198 -18.93 -5.69 7.61
N GLN A 199 -19.98 -5.26 6.93
CA GLN A 199 -21.08 -6.16 6.51
C GLN A 199 -20.72 -6.90 5.21
N LEU A 200 -19.74 -6.42 4.44
CA LEU A 200 -19.40 -6.90 3.11
C LEU A 200 -18.10 -7.70 3.08
N LEU A 201 -17.09 -7.27 3.84
CA LEU A 201 -15.77 -7.87 3.90
C LEU A 201 -15.60 -8.65 5.19
N VAL A 202 -15.43 -9.97 5.09
CA VAL A 202 -15.27 -10.85 6.24
C VAL A 202 -13.94 -11.55 6.20
N SER A 203 -13.23 -11.54 7.34
CA SER A 203 -11.96 -12.25 7.48
C SER A 203 -12.19 -13.75 7.66
N GLU A 204 -11.47 -14.54 6.87
CA GLU A 204 -11.44 -16.00 6.97
C GLU A 204 -10.38 -16.53 7.93
N SER A 205 -9.93 -15.72 8.89
CA SER A 205 -8.83 -16.13 9.74
C SER A 205 -9.07 -17.52 10.37
N SER A 206 -8.14 -18.44 10.10
CA SER A 206 -8.08 -19.72 10.79
C SER A 206 -7.71 -19.51 12.27
N ALA A 207 -8.10 -20.40 13.15
CA ALA A 207 -7.75 -20.39 14.58
C ALA A 207 -6.22 -20.49 14.84
N ALA A 208 -5.43 -20.69 13.79
CA ALA A 208 -3.97 -20.83 13.88
C ALA A 208 -3.22 -19.48 13.75
N LYS A 209 -3.89 -18.38 13.34
CA LYS A 209 -3.26 -17.05 13.22
C LYS A 209 -3.22 -16.34 14.57
N SER A 210 -2.21 -15.51 14.77
CA SER A 210 -2.12 -14.64 15.95
C SER A 210 -3.29 -13.65 16.01
N ASP A 211 -3.58 -13.10 17.19
CA ASP A 211 -4.60 -12.04 17.32
C ASP A 211 -4.20 -10.78 16.53
N GLU A 212 -2.91 -10.49 16.38
CA GLU A 212 -2.42 -9.41 15.54
C GLU A 212 -2.78 -9.63 14.07
N ASP A 213 -2.51 -10.81 13.52
CA ASP A 213 -2.88 -11.15 12.13
C ASP A 213 -4.40 -11.15 11.95
N ARG A 214 -5.12 -11.66 12.95
CA ARG A 214 -6.58 -11.75 12.91
C ARG A 214 -7.26 -10.40 12.89
N PHE A 215 -6.77 -9.42 13.67
CA PHE A 215 -7.43 -8.14 13.87
C PHE A 215 -6.74 -6.97 13.18
N LEU A 216 -5.40 -6.97 13.03
CA LEU A 216 -4.65 -5.82 12.55
C LEU A 216 -4.09 -5.99 11.12
N GLN A 217 -4.00 -7.22 10.63
CA GLN A 217 -3.56 -7.56 9.28
C GLN A 217 -4.49 -8.58 8.63
N ALA A 218 -5.79 -8.40 8.84
CA ALA A 218 -6.80 -9.36 8.41
C ALA A 218 -6.80 -9.53 6.87
N GLU A 219 -6.82 -10.79 6.47
CA GLU A 219 -7.14 -11.17 5.10
C GLU A 219 -8.64 -11.33 5.00
N VAL A 220 -9.27 -10.51 4.18
CA VAL A 220 -10.72 -10.49 4.02
C VAL A 220 -11.12 -10.99 2.64
N LEU A 221 -12.22 -11.70 2.61
CA LEU A 221 -12.88 -12.11 1.37
C LEU A 221 -14.29 -11.49 1.31
N PRO A 222 -14.82 -11.30 0.11
CA PRO A 222 -16.21 -10.92 -0.07
C PRO A 222 -17.15 -11.98 0.55
N ARG A 223 -18.21 -11.55 1.21
CA ARG A 223 -19.26 -12.47 1.68
C ARG A 223 -20.04 -13.01 0.49
N GLU A 224 -20.50 -14.26 0.59
CA GLU A 224 -21.34 -14.88 -0.46
C GLU A 224 -22.69 -14.15 -0.62
N ASP A 225 -23.21 -13.57 0.45
CA ASP A 225 -24.48 -12.82 0.46
C ASP A 225 -24.34 -11.37 0.02
N VAL A 226 -23.14 -10.93 -0.40
CA VAL A 226 -22.89 -9.58 -0.90
C VAL A 226 -23.78 -9.23 -2.09
N ALA A 227 -24.12 -10.21 -2.92
CA ALA A 227 -25.07 -9.98 -4.01
C ALA A 227 -26.37 -9.35 -3.51
N ARG A 228 -26.91 -9.80 -2.35
CA ARG A 228 -28.09 -9.21 -1.74
C ARG A 228 -27.86 -7.80 -1.18
N ALA A 229 -26.69 -7.56 -0.55
CA ALA A 229 -26.33 -6.24 -0.06
C ALA A 229 -26.13 -5.24 -1.20
N VAL A 230 -25.52 -5.71 -2.29
CA VAL A 230 -25.38 -4.96 -3.55
C VAL A 230 -26.74 -4.73 -4.21
N GLU A 231 -27.61 -5.75 -4.27
CA GLU A 231 -28.98 -5.61 -4.77
C GLU A 231 -29.81 -4.63 -3.92
N ALA A 232 -29.66 -4.64 -2.59
CA ALA A 232 -30.28 -3.65 -1.72
C ALA A 232 -29.75 -2.23 -1.98
N SER A 233 -28.49 -2.08 -2.35
CA SER A 233 -27.85 -0.81 -2.74
C SER A 233 -28.15 -0.39 -4.18
N GLN A 234 -28.62 -1.29 -5.05
CA GLN A 234 -28.97 -1.00 -6.45
C GLN A 234 -30.08 0.05 -6.61
N ARG A 235 -30.82 0.35 -5.55
CA ARG A 235 -31.81 1.44 -5.54
C ARG A 235 -31.18 2.83 -5.59
N ARG A 236 -29.88 2.94 -5.34
CA ARG A 236 -29.11 4.19 -5.31
C ARG A 236 -27.95 4.13 -6.28
N ARG A 237 -27.79 5.18 -7.07
CA ARG A 237 -26.72 5.24 -8.08
C ARG A 237 -25.34 5.52 -7.48
N VAL A 238 -25.27 6.02 -6.24
CA VAL A 238 -24.00 6.31 -5.54
C VAL A 238 -23.97 5.59 -4.21
N VAL A 239 -22.93 4.78 -4.00
CA VAL A 239 -22.65 4.10 -2.73
C VAL A 239 -21.35 4.61 -2.15
N LEU A 240 -21.36 5.00 -0.88
CA LEU A 240 -20.16 5.39 -0.13
C LEU A 240 -19.85 4.34 0.93
N THR A 241 -18.62 3.84 0.96
CA THR A 241 -18.17 2.84 1.93
C THR A 241 -16.78 3.15 2.48
N GLN A 242 -16.44 2.52 3.59
CA GLN A 242 -15.11 2.58 4.19
C GLN A 242 -14.13 1.72 3.39
N GLY A 243 -12.88 2.18 3.26
CA GLY A 243 -11.75 1.32 3.01
C GLY A 243 -11.19 0.72 4.29
N PHE A 244 -10.11 -0.04 4.21
CA PHE A 244 -9.26 -0.47 5.32
C PHE A 244 -9.91 -1.42 6.36
N ILE A 245 -11.22 -1.40 6.56
CA ILE A 245 -11.91 -2.15 7.60
C ILE A 245 -12.73 -3.32 7.05
N GLY A 246 -12.87 -4.35 7.89
CA GLY A 246 -13.74 -5.51 7.68
C GLY A 246 -14.24 -6.05 9.01
N SER A 247 -14.82 -7.24 8.99
CA SER A 247 -15.20 -7.96 10.19
C SER A 247 -14.65 -9.37 10.22
N THR A 248 -14.52 -9.93 11.40
CA THR A 248 -14.29 -11.35 11.61
C THR A 248 -15.61 -12.12 11.47
N LYS A 249 -15.57 -13.44 11.36
CA LYS A 249 -16.78 -14.29 11.26
C LYS A 249 -17.76 -14.11 12.43
N ASP A 250 -17.25 -13.80 13.62
CA ASP A 250 -18.01 -13.49 14.83
C ASP A 250 -18.48 -12.02 14.91
N GLY A 251 -18.27 -11.23 13.83
CA GLY A 251 -18.75 -9.85 13.73
C GLY A 251 -17.87 -8.81 14.42
N ALA A 252 -16.69 -9.17 14.92
CA ALA A 252 -15.76 -8.21 15.49
C ALA A 252 -15.07 -7.39 14.37
N THR A 253 -14.81 -6.10 14.62
CA THR A 253 -14.09 -5.25 13.68
C THR A 253 -12.63 -5.71 13.52
N CYS A 254 -12.16 -5.79 12.30
CA CYS A 254 -10.76 -6.00 11.96
C CYS A 254 -10.30 -4.97 10.91
N VAL A 255 -8.98 -4.79 10.76
CA VAL A 255 -8.38 -3.90 9.78
C VAL A 255 -7.42 -4.68 8.87
N LEU A 256 -7.29 -4.24 7.62
CA LEU A 256 -6.58 -4.95 6.57
C LEU A 256 -5.07 -4.66 6.54
N GLY A 257 -4.58 -3.87 7.46
CA GLY A 257 -3.17 -3.46 7.48
C GLY A 257 -2.80 -2.46 6.37
N ARG A 258 -1.52 -2.41 6.01
CA ARG A 258 -1.02 -1.46 5.00
C ARG A 258 -1.72 -1.64 3.65
N GLY A 259 -2.05 -0.52 3.00
CA GLY A 259 -2.75 -0.54 1.71
C GLY A 259 -4.18 -1.05 1.79
N GLY A 260 -4.74 -1.21 3.00
CA GLY A 260 -6.05 -1.79 3.21
C GLY A 260 -7.19 -1.08 2.47
N SER A 261 -7.14 0.25 2.32
CA SER A 261 -8.17 0.98 1.57
C SER A 261 -8.09 0.72 0.06
N ASP A 262 -6.87 0.59 -0.51
CA ASP A 262 -6.69 0.23 -1.92
C ASP A 262 -7.16 -1.21 -2.17
N THR A 263 -6.84 -2.11 -1.24
CA THR A 263 -7.29 -3.50 -1.29
C THR A 263 -8.81 -3.61 -1.19
N SER A 264 -9.45 -2.86 -0.27
CA SER A 264 -10.92 -2.82 -0.16
C SER A 264 -11.59 -2.35 -1.46
N GLY A 265 -11.08 -1.26 -2.06
CA GLY A 265 -11.58 -0.75 -3.34
C GLY A 265 -11.47 -1.78 -4.46
N SER A 266 -10.34 -2.49 -4.54
CA SER A 266 -10.13 -3.55 -5.52
C SER A 266 -11.06 -4.75 -5.30
N LEU A 267 -11.28 -5.16 -4.05
CA LEU A 267 -12.24 -6.20 -3.71
C LEU A 267 -13.66 -5.79 -4.11
N PHE A 268 -14.10 -4.56 -3.81
CA PHE A 268 -15.40 -4.07 -4.23
C PHE A 268 -15.51 -4.02 -5.76
N ALA A 269 -14.45 -3.62 -6.47
CA ALA A 269 -14.44 -3.64 -7.93
C ALA A 269 -14.64 -5.06 -8.46
N ALA A 270 -13.93 -6.04 -7.91
CA ALA A 270 -14.06 -7.45 -8.30
C ALA A 270 -15.46 -7.99 -8.01
N MET A 271 -16.02 -7.72 -6.81
CA MET A 271 -17.38 -8.14 -6.42
C MET A 271 -18.46 -7.59 -7.36
N LEU A 272 -18.34 -6.33 -7.74
CA LEU A 272 -19.29 -5.61 -8.59
C LEU A 272 -19.08 -5.88 -10.08
N ARG A 273 -18.03 -6.62 -10.45
CA ARG A 273 -17.58 -6.76 -11.85
C ARG A 273 -17.52 -5.40 -12.55
N ALA A 274 -16.86 -4.45 -11.87
CA ALA A 274 -16.82 -3.07 -12.30
C ALA A 274 -16.17 -2.91 -13.69
N LYS A 275 -16.60 -1.93 -14.46
CA LYS A 275 -15.97 -1.57 -15.74
C LYS A 275 -14.51 -1.17 -15.55
N ARG A 276 -14.20 -0.51 -14.42
CA ARG A 276 -12.86 -0.10 -14.02
C ARG A 276 -12.81 0.26 -12.54
N TYR A 277 -11.60 0.23 -12.00
CA TYR A 277 -11.26 0.69 -10.66
C TYR A 277 -10.34 1.91 -10.74
N GLU A 278 -10.71 3.03 -10.14
CA GLU A 278 -9.94 4.26 -10.15
C GLU A 278 -9.38 4.55 -8.75
N ILE A 279 -8.05 4.65 -8.66
CA ILE A 279 -7.33 5.04 -7.44
C ILE A 279 -6.96 6.51 -7.57
N TRP A 280 -7.59 7.34 -6.76
CA TRP A 280 -7.37 8.78 -6.70
C TRP A 280 -6.41 9.12 -5.57
N THR A 281 -5.28 9.73 -5.91
CA THR A 281 -4.18 10.07 -5.02
C THR A 281 -3.63 11.47 -5.35
N ASP A 282 -2.48 11.86 -4.80
CA ASP A 282 -1.83 13.16 -5.04
C ASP A 282 -0.80 13.15 -6.18
N VAL A 283 -0.67 12.02 -6.88
CA VAL A 283 0.22 11.87 -8.06
C VAL A 283 -0.54 11.34 -9.26
N HIS A 284 -0.03 11.59 -10.49
CA HIS A 284 -0.68 11.19 -11.74
C HIS A 284 -0.64 9.68 -12.03
N GLY A 285 0.25 8.95 -11.35
CA GLY A 285 0.41 7.53 -11.60
C GLY A 285 1.77 7.01 -11.15
N MET A 286 2.20 5.92 -11.77
CA MET A 286 3.51 5.31 -11.55
C MET A 286 4.54 5.93 -12.50
N PHE A 287 5.73 6.20 -12.00
CA PHE A 287 6.80 6.87 -12.74
C PHE A 287 8.00 5.94 -12.94
N THR A 288 8.84 6.26 -13.93
CA THR A 288 10.10 5.54 -14.21
C THR A 288 11.11 5.61 -13.07
N SER A 289 10.93 6.55 -12.14
CA SER A 289 11.58 6.67 -10.84
C SER A 289 10.75 7.63 -9.98
N ASP A 290 11.14 7.84 -8.72
CA ASP A 290 10.47 8.82 -7.85
C ASP A 290 10.89 10.26 -8.26
N PRO A 291 9.95 11.12 -8.72
CA PRO A 291 10.27 12.48 -9.17
C PRO A 291 10.92 13.37 -8.11
N ARG A 292 10.79 13.02 -6.81
CA ARG A 292 11.40 13.76 -5.70
C ARG A 292 12.92 13.62 -5.67
N TYR A 293 13.45 12.52 -6.19
CA TYR A 293 14.89 12.21 -6.24
C TYR A 293 15.44 12.27 -7.66
N VAL A 294 14.59 12.00 -8.66
CA VAL A 294 14.93 11.99 -10.09
C VAL A 294 13.97 12.91 -10.83
N PRO A 295 14.31 14.21 -11.00
CA PRO A 295 13.42 15.18 -11.66
C PRO A 295 13.01 14.81 -13.08
N ASP A 296 13.85 14.06 -13.80
CA ASP A 296 13.60 13.60 -15.17
C ASP A 296 12.72 12.33 -15.24
N ALA A 297 12.19 11.86 -14.10
CA ALA A 297 11.29 10.72 -14.07
C ALA A 297 10.02 10.97 -14.89
N ARG A 298 9.65 9.98 -15.71
CA ARG A 298 8.53 10.07 -16.65
C ARG A 298 7.36 9.22 -16.18
N LEU A 299 6.13 9.69 -16.43
CA LEU A 299 4.92 8.94 -16.15
C LEU A 299 4.84 7.69 -17.05
N ILE A 300 4.58 6.54 -16.44
CA ILE A 300 4.31 5.29 -17.15
C ILE A 300 2.81 5.23 -17.44
N LYS A 301 2.44 5.38 -18.71
CA LYS A 301 1.02 5.48 -19.11
C LYS A 301 0.27 4.16 -19.05
N SER A 302 0.95 3.04 -19.26
CA SER A 302 0.34 1.71 -19.29
C SER A 302 1.28 0.67 -18.70
N LEU A 303 0.73 -0.20 -17.86
CA LEU A 303 1.39 -1.34 -17.22
C LEU A 303 0.47 -2.56 -17.31
N ASP A 304 1.05 -3.77 -17.30
CA ASP A 304 0.30 -4.96 -16.96
C ASP A 304 0.24 -5.15 -15.43
N TYR A 305 -0.61 -6.08 -14.97
CA TYR A 305 -0.80 -6.31 -13.53
C TYR A 305 0.48 -6.75 -12.82
N ARG A 306 1.30 -7.62 -13.45
CA ARG A 306 2.53 -8.13 -12.86
C ARG A 306 3.58 -7.03 -12.74
N GLU A 307 3.72 -6.21 -13.78
CA GLU A 307 4.62 -5.06 -13.77
C GLU A 307 4.26 -4.05 -12.68
N ALA A 308 2.96 -3.73 -12.57
CA ALA A 308 2.47 -2.82 -11.55
C ALA A 308 2.65 -3.39 -10.14
N GLN A 309 2.44 -4.69 -9.95
CA GLN A 309 2.65 -5.38 -8.68
C GLN A 309 4.14 -5.35 -8.29
N GLU A 310 5.02 -5.62 -9.24
CA GLU A 310 6.46 -5.59 -9.03
C GLU A 310 6.96 -4.19 -8.69
N LEU A 311 6.56 -3.17 -9.46
CA LEU A 311 6.88 -1.77 -9.19
C LEU A 311 6.42 -1.34 -7.79
N ALA A 312 5.20 -1.71 -7.41
CA ALA A 312 4.65 -1.40 -6.10
C ALA A 312 5.42 -2.10 -4.97
N ALA A 313 5.82 -3.37 -5.17
CA ALA A 313 6.60 -4.14 -4.20
C ALA A 313 8.02 -3.59 -4.05
N MET A 314 8.65 -3.17 -5.15
CA MET A 314 10.03 -2.70 -5.16
C MET A 314 10.20 -1.23 -4.74
N GLY A 315 9.14 -0.49 -4.41
CA GLY A 315 9.25 0.82 -3.78
C GLY A 315 8.54 1.98 -4.46
N ALA A 316 7.79 1.76 -5.53
CA ALA A 316 6.90 2.76 -6.10
C ALA A 316 5.67 2.93 -5.19
N LYS A 317 5.75 3.84 -4.20
CA LYS A 317 4.77 4.03 -3.10
C LYS A 317 3.43 4.64 -3.53
N VAL A 318 2.96 4.37 -4.74
CA VAL A 318 1.72 4.96 -5.27
C VAL A 318 0.50 4.10 -4.92
N LEU A 319 0.67 2.78 -4.93
CA LEU A 319 -0.34 1.81 -4.54
C LEU A 319 0.32 0.64 -3.79
N HIS A 320 -0.50 -0.15 -3.10
CA HIS A 320 -0.02 -1.34 -2.41
C HIS A 320 -0.15 -2.59 -3.30
N PRO A 321 0.86 -3.49 -3.37
CA PRO A 321 0.84 -4.67 -4.25
C PRO A 321 -0.41 -5.55 -4.09
N ARG A 322 -0.90 -5.70 -2.85
CA ARG A 322 -2.09 -6.52 -2.52
C ARG A 322 -3.38 -6.04 -3.20
N CYS A 323 -3.47 -4.77 -3.63
CA CYS A 323 -4.67 -4.27 -4.28
C CYS A 323 -4.78 -4.69 -5.75
N ILE A 324 -3.69 -5.18 -6.34
CA ILE A 324 -3.68 -5.57 -7.77
C ILE A 324 -4.34 -6.93 -7.97
N GLU A 325 -4.13 -7.86 -7.05
CA GLU A 325 -4.58 -9.25 -7.18
C GLU A 325 -6.11 -9.40 -7.40
N PRO A 326 -7.02 -8.75 -6.62
CA PRO A 326 -8.45 -8.86 -6.87
C PRO A 326 -8.87 -8.30 -8.23
N ALA A 327 -8.27 -7.18 -8.66
CA ALA A 327 -8.54 -6.59 -9.97
C ALA A 327 -8.01 -7.47 -11.11
N GLN A 328 -6.83 -8.06 -10.96
CA GLN A 328 -6.25 -9.00 -11.91
C GLN A 328 -7.12 -10.25 -12.05
N PHE A 329 -7.56 -10.84 -10.93
CA PHE A 329 -8.43 -12.02 -10.95
C PHE A 329 -9.74 -11.75 -11.69
N ALA A 330 -10.34 -10.59 -11.47
CA ALA A 330 -11.57 -10.17 -12.14
C ALA A 330 -11.34 -9.50 -13.51
N GLN A 331 -10.09 -9.36 -13.97
CA GLN A 331 -9.68 -8.70 -15.23
C GLN A 331 -10.19 -7.26 -15.36
N ILE A 332 -10.20 -6.51 -14.25
CA ILE A 332 -10.70 -5.13 -14.17
C ILE A 332 -9.55 -4.15 -14.37
N PRO A 333 -9.61 -3.22 -15.35
CA PRO A 333 -8.61 -2.18 -15.49
C PRO A 333 -8.54 -1.30 -14.24
N VAL A 334 -7.31 -1.00 -13.79
CA VAL A 334 -7.05 -0.08 -12.68
C VAL A 334 -6.44 1.20 -13.21
N GLU A 335 -7.01 2.34 -12.87
CA GLU A 335 -6.51 3.65 -13.26
C GLU A 335 -6.00 4.39 -12.03
N ILE A 336 -4.79 4.93 -12.10
CA ILE A 336 -4.23 5.79 -11.04
C ILE A 336 -4.34 7.23 -11.53
N ARG A 337 -5.04 8.06 -10.75
CA ARG A 337 -5.40 9.44 -11.11
C ARG A 337 -5.03 10.44 -10.02
N ASN A 338 -4.75 11.67 -10.43
CA ASN A 338 -4.42 12.75 -9.50
C ASN A 338 -5.66 13.54 -9.11
N THR A 339 -5.97 13.61 -7.81
CA THR A 339 -7.08 14.39 -7.27
C THR A 339 -6.91 15.91 -7.49
N ASN A 340 -5.66 16.38 -7.58
CA ASN A 340 -5.38 17.82 -7.81
C ASN A 340 -5.42 18.19 -9.30
N ASP A 341 -5.35 17.21 -10.20
CA ASP A 341 -5.45 17.38 -11.66
C ASP A 341 -6.28 16.25 -12.28
N PRO A 342 -7.61 16.29 -12.13
CA PRO A 342 -8.50 15.20 -12.53
C PRO A 342 -8.50 14.88 -14.02
N ASN A 343 -8.16 15.86 -14.86
CA ASN A 343 -8.12 15.74 -16.32
C ASN A 343 -6.70 15.47 -16.84
N GLY A 344 -5.71 15.40 -15.95
CA GLY A 344 -4.33 15.15 -16.29
C GLY A 344 -4.04 13.74 -16.79
N GLU A 345 -2.80 13.49 -17.11
CA GLU A 345 -2.34 12.16 -17.50
C GLU A 345 -2.51 11.16 -16.34
N LYS A 346 -2.59 9.87 -16.67
CA LYS A 346 -2.81 8.79 -15.71
C LYS A 346 -2.02 7.54 -16.07
N THR A 347 -1.81 6.65 -15.11
CA THR A 347 -1.36 5.27 -15.37
C THR A 347 -2.59 4.34 -15.45
N VAL A 348 -2.62 3.50 -16.48
CA VAL A 348 -3.63 2.46 -16.66
C VAL A 348 -2.96 1.08 -16.52
N ILE A 349 -3.45 0.28 -15.56
CA ILE A 349 -3.04 -1.10 -15.33
C ILE A 349 -4.14 -2.00 -15.90
N GLN A 350 -3.78 -2.86 -16.84
CA GLN A 350 -4.74 -3.69 -17.56
C GLN A 350 -4.11 -5.04 -17.96
N PRO A 351 -4.91 -6.04 -18.40
CA PRO A 351 -4.34 -7.28 -18.92
C PRO A 351 -3.30 -7.01 -20.01
N SER A 352 -2.21 -7.77 -20.00
CA SER A 352 -1.21 -7.68 -21.06
C SER A 352 -1.83 -7.93 -22.41
N ARG A 353 -1.56 -7.07 -23.38
CA ARG A 353 -1.91 -7.35 -24.77
C ARG A 353 -0.79 -8.20 -25.35
N ASP A 354 -1.11 -9.40 -25.83
CA ASP A 354 -0.17 -10.35 -26.47
C ASP A 354 0.62 -9.77 -27.67
N GLN A 355 0.27 -8.57 -28.10
CA GLN A 355 0.91 -7.86 -29.22
C GLN A 355 2.11 -6.99 -28.85
N ASP A 356 2.41 -6.82 -27.54
CA ASP A 356 3.64 -6.13 -27.16
C ASP A 356 4.82 -7.05 -27.47
N SER A 357 5.41 -6.79 -28.65
CA SER A 357 6.56 -7.47 -29.24
C SER A 357 7.53 -7.93 -28.15
N GLY A 358 7.88 -9.21 -28.18
CA GLY A 358 8.72 -9.87 -27.18
C GLY A 358 10.09 -9.28 -26.93
N SER A 359 10.24 -7.96 -27.05
CA SER A 359 11.44 -7.18 -26.79
C SER A 359 11.59 -6.94 -25.28
N PRO A 360 12.80 -7.05 -24.74
CA PRO A 360 13.12 -6.61 -23.39
C PRO A 360 12.79 -5.13 -23.23
N LYS A 361 12.32 -4.73 -22.04
CA LYS A 361 12.02 -3.33 -21.77
C LYS A 361 12.25 -3.02 -20.29
N ILE A 362 13.07 -2.04 -20.02
CA ILE A 362 13.20 -1.46 -18.68
C ILE A 362 12.09 -0.44 -18.50
N LEU A 363 11.36 -0.56 -17.40
CA LEU A 363 10.20 0.26 -17.06
C LEU A 363 10.53 1.33 -16.03
N ALA A 364 11.31 0.97 -15.01
CA ALA A 364 11.66 1.88 -13.93
C ALA A 364 12.91 1.48 -13.18
N VAL A 365 13.54 2.46 -12.52
CA VAL A 365 14.56 2.28 -11.50
C VAL A 365 13.98 2.85 -10.19
N VAL A 366 13.74 1.99 -9.23
CA VAL A 366 13.09 2.36 -7.97
C VAL A 366 13.94 2.00 -6.77
N ARG A 367 13.66 2.60 -5.62
CA ARG A 367 14.32 2.25 -4.37
C ARG A 367 13.36 2.07 -3.21
N ARG A 368 13.74 1.18 -2.30
CA ARG A 368 13.10 1.02 -1.00
C ARG A 368 14.13 1.24 0.10
N ALA A 369 13.91 2.23 0.93
CA ALA A 369 14.82 2.67 2.00
C ALA A 369 14.45 2.08 3.36
N ASN A 370 15.34 2.26 4.33
CA ASN A 370 15.18 1.85 5.73
C ASN A 370 15.07 0.34 5.91
N MET A 371 15.81 -0.41 5.10
CA MET A 371 15.92 -1.87 5.21
C MET A 371 17.02 -2.25 6.19
N THR A 372 16.81 -3.36 6.88
CA THR A 372 17.87 -4.03 7.64
C THR A 372 18.30 -5.28 6.89
N THR A 373 19.60 -5.50 6.71
CA THR A 373 20.15 -6.67 6.02
C THR A 373 20.88 -7.54 7.03
N LEU A 374 20.61 -8.84 7.01
CA LEU A 374 21.29 -9.85 7.80
C LEU A 374 22.10 -10.75 6.88
N SER A 375 23.41 -10.89 7.14
CA SER A 375 24.25 -11.89 6.48
C SER A 375 24.57 -12.99 7.49
N ILE A 376 24.09 -14.19 7.21
CA ILE A 376 24.16 -15.38 8.06
C ILE A 376 25.15 -16.35 7.41
N THR A 377 26.31 -16.56 8.02
CA THR A 377 27.36 -17.46 7.51
C THR A 377 27.44 -18.68 8.39
N ALA A 378 27.31 -19.87 7.78
CA ALA A 378 27.43 -21.16 8.51
C ALA A 378 28.20 -22.18 7.69
N PHE A 379 29.24 -22.76 8.28
CA PHE A 379 30.06 -23.78 7.61
C PHE A 379 29.30 -25.09 7.41
N ASP A 380 28.35 -25.40 8.30
CA ASP A 380 27.58 -26.65 8.29
C ASP A 380 26.41 -26.61 7.26
N MET A 381 26.26 -25.52 6.53
CA MET A 381 25.19 -25.35 5.53
C MET A 381 25.40 -26.27 4.32
N CYS A 382 26.63 -26.42 3.88
CA CYS A 382 26.97 -27.18 2.68
C CYS A 382 26.65 -28.67 2.84
N GLY A 383 25.76 -29.18 1.96
CA GLY A 383 25.37 -30.59 1.96
C GLY A 383 24.43 -31.02 3.10
N THR A 384 23.97 -30.09 3.94
CA THR A 384 23.08 -30.39 5.06
C THR A 384 21.62 -30.18 4.67
N SER A 385 20.84 -31.26 4.57
CA SER A 385 19.40 -31.18 4.31
C SER A 385 18.67 -30.53 5.48
N GLY A 386 17.71 -29.63 5.14
CA GLY A 386 16.90 -28.93 6.14
C GLY A 386 17.59 -27.73 6.82
N PHE A 387 18.81 -27.36 6.44
CA PHE A 387 19.51 -26.22 7.03
C PHE A 387 18.71 -24.91 6.88
N LEU A 388 18.21 -24.60 5.67
CA LEU A 388 17.40 -23.39 5.45
C LEU A 388 16.13 -23.37 6.31
N ALA A 389 15.50 -24.52 6.56
CA ALA A 389 14.35 -24.60 7.46
C ALA A 389 14.72 -24.16 8.89
N LYS A 390 15.91 -24.55 9.39
CA LYS A 390 16.41 -24.12 10.70
C LYS A 390 16.69 -22.61 10.74
N VAL A 391 17.20 -22.03 9.64
CA VAL A 391 17.47 -20.58 9.55
C VAL A 391 16.18 -19.79 9.54
N PHE A 392 15.13 -20.24 8.83
CA PHE A 392 13.90 -19.45 8.67
C PHE A 392 12.84 -19.70 9.77
N ALA A 393 12.87 -20.81 10.49
CA ALA A 393 11.93 -21.08 11.58
C ALA A 393 11.94 -20.00 12.71
N PRO A 394 13.10 -19.46 13.14
CA PRO A 394 13.13 -18.36 14.10
C PRO A 394 12.45 -17.08 13.60
N PHE A 395 12.55 -16.76 12.31
CA PHE A 395 11.87 -15.58 11.74
C PHE A 395 10.35 -15.69 11.88
N GLU A 396 9.77 -16.86 11.56
CA GLU A 396 8.35 -17.15 11.76
C GLU A 396 7.97 -17.03 13.24
N ARG A 397 8.75 -17.65 14.14
CA ARG A 397 8.49 -17.66 15.59
C ARG A 397 8.44 -16.27 16.20
N PHE A 398 9.31 -15.36 15.74
CA PHE A 398 9.36 -13.99 16.23
C PHE A 398 8.53 -12.99 15.40
N GLY A 399 7.74 -13.49 14.42
CA GLY A 399 6.87 -12.66 13.57
C GLY A 399 7.64 -11.65 12.70
N ILE A 400 8.86 -12.02 12.26
CA ILE A 400 9.70 -11.16 11.42
C ILE A 400 9.62 -11.65 9.98
N SER A 401 9.04 -10.83 9.10
CA SER A 401 8.94 -11.14 7.67
C SER A 401 10.29 -10.94 6.98
N VAL A 402 10.68 -11.90 6.17
CA VAL A 402 11.85 -11.82 5.27
C VAL A 402 11.37 -11.36 3.89
N ASP A 403 12.14 -10.45 3.26
CA ASP A 403 11.77 -9.82 2.00
C ASP A 403 12.59 -10.35 0.81
N LEU A 404 13.85 -9.96 0.67
CA LEU A 404 14.76 -10.53 -0.32
C LEU A 404 15.68 -11.56 0.33
N ILE A 405 16.01 -12.59 -0.45
CA ILE A 405 16.90 -13.68 -0.01
C ILE A 405 17.91 -13.96 -1.11
N ALA A 406 19.18 -14.05 -0.72
CA ALA A 406 20.22 -14.60 -1.57
C ALA A 406 20.98 -15.68 -0.78
N THR A 407 21.30 -16.80 -1.42
CA THR A 407 22.00 -17.92 -0.79
C THR A 407 23.24 -18.30 -1.57
N SER A 408 24.27 -18.72 -0.84
CA SER A 408 25.44 -19.42 -1.37
C SER A 408 25.57 -20.78 -0.70
N GLN A 409 26.69 -21.47 -0.89
CA GLN A 409 26.94 -22.75 -0.20
C GLN A 409 27.17 -22.60 1.30
N PHE A 410 27.56 -21.42 1.79
CA PHE A 410 27.96 -21.19 3.18
C PHE A 410 27.29 -19.97 3.80
N SER A 411 26.43 -19.26 3.06
CA SER A 411 25.81 -18.05 3.57
C SER A 411 24.38 -17.86 3.06
N VAL A 412 23.55 -17.23 3.91
CA VAL A 412 22.22 -16.74 3.58
C VAL A 412 22.20 -15.26 3.91
N THR A 413 21.89 -14.42 2.94
CA THR A 413 21.68 -12.98 3.15
C THR A 413 20.22 -12.66 2.95
N VAL A 414 19.61 -11.96 3.91
CA VAL A 414 18.20 -11.58 3.88
C VAL A 414 18.01 -10.11 4.14
N THR A 415 16.94 -9.53 3.59
CA THR A 415 16.51 -8.17 3.93
C THR A 415 15.19 -8.20 4.71
N LEU A 416 15.06 -7.23 5.63
CA LEU A 416 13.90 -7.06 6.51
C LEU A 416 13.37 -5.64 6.34
N ASP A 417 12.08 -5.51 5.98
CA ASP A 417 11.39 -4.22 5.85
C ASP A 417 10.84 -3.75 7.21
N HIS A 418 10.30 -4.69 7.99
CA HIS A 418 9.70 -4.39 9.29
C HIS A 418 10.21 -5.35 10.36
N ILE A 419 10.67 -4.78 11.46
CA ILE A 419 11.11 -5.52 12.64
C ILE A 419 10.24 -5.09 13.82
N PRO A 420 9.46 -6.00 14.43
CA PRO A 420 8.65 -5.68 15.60
C PRO A 420 9.50 -5.12 16.75
N GLY A 421 9.20 -3.87 17.19
CA GLY A 421 10.00 -3.19 18.21
C GLY A 421 11.37 -2.65 17.73
N GLY A 422 11.64 -2.70 16.41
CA GLY A 422 12.91 -2.26 15.82
C GLY A 422 14.10 -3.19 16.12
N VAL A 423 15.29 -2.84 15.63
CA VAL A 423 16.53 -3.61 15.84
C VAL A 423 16.94 -3.71 17.32
N GLY A 424 16.50 -2.78 18.16
CA GLY A 424 16.69 -2.83 19.63
C GLY A 424 15.67 -3.68 20.37
N GLY A 425 14.61 -4.14 19.71
CA GLY A 425 13.50 -4.88 20.30
C GLY A 425 13.85 -6.30 20.74
N ALA A 426 13.07 -6.83 21.68
CA ALA A 426 13.27 -8.20 22.19
C ALA A 426 13.11 -9.28 21.08
N PRO A 427 12.11 -9.20 20.16
CA PRO A 427 11.99 -10.19 19.11
C PRO A 427 13.24 -10.31 18.24
N PHE A 428 13.81 -9.17 17.82
CA PHE A 428 15.00 -9.17 16.97
C PHE A 428 16.26 -9.67 17.72
N LYS A 429 16.45 -9.26 18.97
CA LYS A 429 17.56 -9.76 19.80
C LYS A 429 17.49 -11.26 20.05
N ASN A 430 16.28 -11.78 20.24
CA ASN A 430 16.07 -13.22 20.41
C ASN A 430 16.32 -13.97 19.10
N LEU A 431 15.88 -13.43 17.95
CA LEU A 431 16.19 -13.95 16.63
C LEU A 431 17.71 -14.08 16.42
N LEU A 432 18.47 -13.03 16.66
CA LEU A 432 19.94 -13.06 16.49
C LEU A 432 20.59 -14.13 17.37
N ARG A 433 20.19 -14.21 18.65
CA ARG A 433 20.71 -15.19 19.59
C ARG A 433 20.40 -16.62 19.16
N GLU A 434 19.20 -16.89 18.66
CA GLU A 434 18.80 -18.21 18.20
C GLU A 434 19.55 -18.61 16.90
N LEU A 435 19.71 -17.69 15.95
CA LEU A 435 20.49 -17.93 14.73
C LEU A 435 21.97 -18.25 15.06
N GLU A 436 22.57 -17.55 16.00
CA GLU A 436 23.95 -17.77 16.37
C GLU A 436 24.15 -19.09 17.15
N HIS A 437 23.19 -19.43 18.01
CA HIS A 437 23.30 -20.62 18.88
C HIS A 437 22.84 -21.89 18.16
N ASP A 438 21.62 -21.90 17.61
CA ASP A 438 20.99 -23.15 17.12
C ASP A 438 21.40 -23.49 15.69
N ALA A 439 21.65 -22.47 14.86
CA ALA A 439 22.18 -22.69 13.51
C ALA A 439 23.71 -22.65 13.42
N HIS A 440 24.42 -22.52 14.57
CA HIS A 440 25.90 -22.44 14.62
C HIS A 440 26.45 -21.45 13.58
N SER A 441 25.76 -20.32 13.41
CA SER A 441 26.05 -19.33 12.36
C SER A 441 26.67 -18.07 12.95
N LYS A 442 27.45 -17.37 12.12
CA LYS A 442 27.89 -16.00 12.40
C LYS A 442 26.92 -15.05 11.70
N VAL A 443 26.28 -14.14 12.46
CA VAL A 443 25.34 -13.18 11.95
C VAL A 443 25.96 -11.80 11.91
N GLN A 444 25.89 -11.13 10.75
CA GLN A 444 26.23 -9.71 10.59
C GLN A 444 24.98 -8.92 10.28
N VAL A 445 24.77 -7.81 10.98
CA VAL A 445 23.62 -6.92 10.83
C VAL A 445 24.09 -5.63 10.15
N PHE A 446 23.44 -5.26 9.05
CA PHE A 446 23.64 -4.01 8.35
C PHE A 446 22.35 -3.21 8.45
N GLU A 447 22.38 -2.15 9.23
CA GLU A 447 21.26 -1.22 9.37
C GLU A 447 21.32 -0.13 8.28
N SER A 448 20.21 0.58 8.10
CA SER A 448 20.11 1.70 7.14
C SER A 448 20.56 1.29 5.73
N CYS A 449 20.04 0.16 5.25
CA CYS A 449 20.21 -0.30 3.88
C CYS A 449 19.07 0.20 2.97
N SER A 450 19.33 0.19 1.67
CA SER A 450 18.33 0.38 0.63
C SER A 450 18.39 -0.74 -0.39
N VAL A 451 17.22 -1.13 -0.87
CA VAL A 451 17.08 -1.97 -2.06
C VAL A 451 16.90 -1.04 -3.26
N VAL A 452 17.78 -1.11 -4.24
CA VAL A 452 17.65 -0.45 -5.54
C VAL A 452 17.28 -1.50 -6.56
N SER A 453 16.16 -1.32 -7.26
CA SER A 453 15.60 -2.30 -8.17
C SER A 453 15.42 -1.72 -9.58
N ILE A 454 15.88 -2.44 -10.57
CA ILE A 454 15.54 -2.23 -11.97
C ILE A 454 14.34 -3.11 -12.25
N VAL A 455 13.21 -2.50 -12.62
CA VAL A 455 11.97 -3.21 -12.95
C VAL A 455 11.74 -3.13 -14.46
N GLY A 456 11.38 -4.26 -15.05
CA GLY A 456 11.22 -4.35 -16.51
C GLY A 456 10.61 -5.67 -16.94
N ARG A 457 10.67 -5.95 -18.24
CA ARG A 457 10.24 -7.21 -18.83
C ARG A 457 11.44 -7.92 -19.44
N ARG A 458 11.53 -9.23 -19.25
CA ARG A 458 12.56 -10.08 -19.88
C ARG A 458 13.97 -9.57 -19.66
N LEU A 459 14.28 -9.17 -18.45
CA LEU A 459 15.57 -8.58 -18.07
C LEU A 459 16.74 -9.52 -18.36
N ARG A 460 16.55 -10.85 -18.25
CA ARG A 460 17.57 -11.85 -18.60
C ARG A 460 18.02 -11.77 -20.05
N LYS A 461 17.14 -11.33 -20.95
CA LYS A 461 17.50 -11.12 -22.35
C LYS A 461 18.26 -9.81 -22.58
N SER A 462 18.21 -8.89 -21.61
CA SER A 462 18.90 -7.60 -21.61
C SER A 462 20.18 -7.60 -20.78
N LEU A 463 20.71 -8.74 -20.36
CA LEU A 463 21.90 -8.79 -19.49
C LEU A 463 23.10 -8.04 -20.07
N ALA A 464 23.25 -7.99 -21.41
CA ALA A 464 24.30 -7.22 -22.05
C ALA A 464 24.11 -5.70 -21.85
N GLU A 465 22.88 -5.21 -21.87
CA GLU A 465 22.53 -3.80 -21.59
C GLU A 465 22.66 -3.52 -20.09
N LEU A 466 22.25 -4.48 -19.26
CA LEU A 466 22.38 -4.43 -17.82
C LEU A 466 23.85 -4.48 -17.36
N GLY A 467 24.77 -4.95 -18.19
CA GLY A 467 26.21 -5.00 -17.87
C GLY A 467 26.78 -3.66 -17.41
N ARG A 468 26.35 -2.55 -18.03
CA ARG A 468 26.76 -1.20 -17.64
C ARG A 468 26.18 -0.71 -16.30
N VAL A 469 25.18 -1.38 -15.75
CA VAL A 469 24.69 -1.12 -14.39
C VAL A 469 25.80 -1.39 -13.37
N PHE A 470 26.64 -2.40 -13.63
CA PHE A 470 27.78 -2.72 -12.77
C PHE A 470 28.84 -1.61 -12.80
N ASP A 471 28.98 -0.86 -13.91
CA ASP A 471 29.85 0.32 -13.96
C ASP A 471 29.33 1.44 -13.03
N VAL A 472 28.01 1.56 -12.89
CA VAL A 472 27.39 2.51 -11.93
C VAL A 472 27.64 2.10 -10.50
N LEU A 473 27.76 0.80 -10.24
CA LEU A 473 27.99 0.21 -8.91
C LEU A 473 29.47 0.13 -8.55
N GLU A 474 30.38 0.48 -9.45
CA GLU A 474 31.82 0.49 -9.17
C GLU A 474 32.14 1.37 -7.95
N GLY A 475 32.89 0.82 -7.01
CA GLY A 475 33.27 1.49 -5.75
C GLY A 475 32.22 1.47 -4.64
N TYR A 476 31.06 0.81 -4.84
CA TYR A 476 30.06 0.61 -3.82
C TYR A 476 29.97 -0.86 -3.37
N ASP A 477 29.81 -1.08 -2.07
CA ASP A 477 29.60 -2.42 -1.52
C ASP A 477 28.15 -2.88 -1.76
N VAL A 478 27.97 -3.88 -2.62
CA VAL A 478 26.69 -4.55 -2.85
C VAL A 478 26.57 -5.72 -1.89
N LEU A 479 25.67 -5.61 -0.91
CA LEU A 479 25.47 -6.61 0.15
C LEU A 479 24.69 -7.84 -0.34
N LEU A 480 23.78 -7.65 -1.30
CA LEU A 480 22.94 -8.69 -1.88
C LEU A 480 22.56 -8.31 -3.30
N LEU A 481 22.54 -9.29 -4.19
CA LEU A 481 21.99 -9.20 -5.54
C LEU A 481 20.91 -10.27 -5.67
N SER A 482 19.73 -9.88 -6.15
CA SER A 482 18.59 -10.78 -6.34
C SER A 482 17.91 -10.51 -7.66
N GLU A 483 17.48 -11.56 -8.33
CA GLU A 483 16.70 -11.51 -9.55
C GLU A 483 15.37 -12.25 -9.36
N SER A 484 14.30 -11.67 -9.86
CA SER A 484 12.97 -12.28 -9.84
C SER A 484 12.89 -13.52 -10.75
N ALA A 485 12.28 -14.60 -10.25
CA ALA A 485 12.01 -15.78 -11.06
C ALA A 485 11.14 -15.47 -12.29
N GLU A 486 10.28 -14.47 -12.20
CA GLU A 486 9.40 -14.00 -13.29
C GLU A 486 10.10 -13.09 -14.31
N ASP A 487 11.40 -12.83 -14.14
CA ASP A 487 12.19 -12.00 -15.07
C ASP A 487 11.71 -10.54 -15.16
N LEU A 488 11.20 -10.01 -14.03
CA LEU A 488 10.61 -8.67 -13.93
C LEU A 488 11.47 -7.68 -13.14
N ASN A 489 12.35 -8.12 -12.25
CA ASN A 489 13.24 -7.23 -11.50
C ASN A 489 14.65 -7.78 -11.35
N LEU A 490 15.59 -6.84 -11.20
CA LEU A 490 16.96 -7.08 -10.73
C LEU A 490 17.21 -6.08 -9.59
N SER A 491 17.50 -6.61 -8.41
CA SER A 491 17.59 -5.83 -7.16
C SER A 491 18.97 -5.90 -6.54
N PHE A 492 19.47 -4.75 -6.08
CA PHE A 492 20.75 -4.58 -5.40
C PHE A 492 20.51 -4.02 -4.00
N VAL A 493 21.12 -4.60 -3.01
CA VAL A 493 21.08 -4.08 -1.63
C VAL A 493 22.40 -3.42 -1.31
N LEU A 494 22.33 -2.17 -0.84
CA LEU A 494 23.50 -1.33 -0.54
C LEU A 494 23.20 -0.37 0.63
N GLN A 495 24.23 0.31 1.11
CA GLN A 495 24.06 1.33 2.14
C GLN A 495 23.17 2.47 1.65
N GLN A 496 22.18 2.86 2.47
CA GLN A 496 21.16 3.86 2.10
C GLN A 496 21.72 5.21 1.66
N LYS A 497 22.83 5.65 2.24
CA LYS A 497 23.47 6.94 1.92
C LYS A 497 23.85 7.09 0.43
N ASN A 498 24.07 5.97 -0.25
CA ASN A 498 24.50 5.93 -1.65
C ASN A 498 23.34 5.71 -2.63
N ALA A 499 22.16 5.33 -2.13
CA ALA A 499 21.07 4.83 -2.96
C ALA A 499 20.48 5.87 -3.90
N ASP A 500 20.35 7.13 -3.47
CA ASP A 500 19.76 8.21 -4.30
C ASP A 500 20.64 8.53 -5.51
N GLU A 501 21.94 8.63 -5.31
CA GLU A 501 22.90 8.87 -6.38
C GLU A 501 22.89 7.71 -7.39
N ILE A 502 22.91 6.48 -6.89
CA ILE A 502 22.90 5.27 -7.75
C ILE A 502 21.63 5.21 -8.58
N VAL A 503 20.44 5.46 -7.96
CA VAL A 503 19.16 5.49 -8.67
C VAL A 503 19.16 6.56 -9.77
N ALA A 504 19.65 7.78 -9.47
CA ALA A 504 19.70 8.86 -10.45
C ALA A 504 20.64 8.53 -11.62
N ARG A 505 21.82 7.95 -11.35
CA ARG A 505 22.77 7.52 -12.37
C ARG A 505 22.21 6.39 -13.25
N MET A 506 21.59 5.36 -12.63
CA MET A 506 20.94 4.27 -13.36
C MET A 506 19.78 4.78 -14.21
N HIS A 507 18.92 5.64 -13.65
CA HIS A 507 17.79 6.22 -14.38
C HIS A 507 18.26 7.03 -15.57
N LYS A 508 19.26 7.90 -15.39
CA LYS A 508 19.86 8.67 -16.48
C LYS A 508 20.38 7.74 -17.59
N TYR A 509 21.05 6.65 -17.22
CA TYR A 509 21.56 5.68 -18.19
C TYR A 509 20.42 5.06 -19.03
N PHE A 510 19.30 4.63 -18.43
CA PHE A 510 18.25 3.95 -19.17
C PHE A 510 17.24 4.88 -19.86
N PHE A 511 17.10 6.13 -19.41
CA PHE A 511 16.01 7.02 -19.85
C PHE A 511 16.50 8.33 -20.47
N SER A 512 17.82 8.60 -20.59
CA SER A 512 18.30 9.79 -21.32
C SER A 512 18.17 9.62 -22.84
N ALA A 513 17.78 10.69 -23.53
CA ALA A 513 17.52 10.66 -24.97
C ALA A 513 18.78 10.39 -25.84
N GLU A 514 19.99 10.65 -25.32
CA GLU A 514 21.25 10.44 -25.99
C GLU A 514 21.64 8.97 -26.13
N ASP A 515 21.27 8.13 -25.14
CA ASP A 515 21.60 6.70 -25.13
C ASP A 515 20.54 5.83 -25.85
N ALA A 516 19.29 6.29 -25.99
CA ALA A 516 18.26 5.59 -26.76
C ALA A 516 18.64 5.41 -28.25
N THR A 517 19.45 6.34 -28.79
CA THR A 517 20.00 6.24 -30.18
C THR A 517 21.22 5.33 -30.27
N ALA A 518 21.98 5.16 -29.20
CA ALA A 518 23.14 4.25 -29.17
C ALA A 518 22.69 2.78 -29.08
N VAL A 519 21.64 2.50 -28.28
CA VAL A 519 21.05 1.16 -28.14
C VAL A 519 20.41 0.70 -29.46
N GLN A 520 19.70 1.59 -30.16
CA GLN A 520 19.12 1.27 -31.47
C GLN A 520 20.18 1.05 -32.55
N ARG A 521 21.34 1.69 -32.47
CA ARG A 521 22.45 1.46 -33.40
C ARG A 521 23.21 0.17 -33.14
N SER A 522 23.31 -0.27 -31.88
CA SER A 522 23.94 -1.55 -31.52
C SER A 522 23.10 -2.75 -31.99
N THR A 523 21.78 -2.69 -31.92
CA THR A 523 20.89 -3.76 -32.41
C THR A 523 20.79 -3.81 -33.94
N ALA A 524 20.99 -2.68 -34.63
CA ALA A 524 21.00 -2.62 -36.10
C ALA A 524 22.36 -3.04 -36.71
N GLY A 525 23.47 -2.99 -35.93
CA GLY A 525 24.82 -3.32 -36.40
C GLY A 525 25.18 -4.80 -36.42
N THR A 526 24.39 -5.67 -35.78
CA THR A 526 24.76 -7.10 -35.65
C THR A 526 24.16 -8.00 -36.74
N THR A 527 23.42 -7.44 -37.70
CA THR A 527 22.81 -8.22 -38.80
C THR A 527 23.52 -8.10 -40.15
N SER A 528 24.69 -7.43 -40.23
CA SER A 528 25.45 -7.39 -41.50
C SER A 528 26.88 -7.85 -41.29
N SER A 529 27.17 -9.02 -41.85
CA SER A 529 28.45 -9.61 -42.17
C SER A 529 28.91 -10.86 -41.39
N ILE A 530 28.21 -11.96 -41.59
CA ILE A 530 28.89 -13.25 -41.65
C ILE A 530 28.87 -13.68 -43.15
N ARG A 531 29.83 -13.17 -43.93
CA ARG A 531 30.20 -13.80 -45.19
C ARG A 531 30.90 -15.12 -44.87
N ARG A 532 30.30 -16.21 -45.34
CA ARG A 532 30.93 -17.52 -45.40
C ARG A 532 32.14 -17.43 -46.30
N THR A 533 33.35 -17.55 -45.77
CA THR A 533 34.52 -18.00 -46.50
C THR A 533 34.71 -19.47 -46.16
N SER A 534 34.43 -20.29 -47.17
CA SER A 534 34.85 -21.68 -47.19
C SER A 534 36.35 -21.77 -47.44
N SER A 535 37.10 -22.29 -46.50
CA SER A 535 38.36 -22.96 -46.78
C SER A 535 38.49 -24.19 -45.89
N ARG A 536 38.48 -25.34 -46.57
CA ARG A 536 38.99 -26.60 -46.01
C ARG A 536 40.46 -26.40 -45.69
N ASP A 537 40.87 -26.77 -44.48
CA ASP A 537 42.00 -27.68 -44.30
C ASP A 537 42.11 -28.16 -42.84
N SER A 538 42.25 -29.45 -42.78
CA SER A 538 42.67 -30.39 -41.75
C SER A 538 43.53 -29.84 -40.60
N LEU A 539 43.16 -30.23 -39.36
CA LEU A 539 44.12 -30.78 -38.40
C LEU A 539 43.35 -31.54 -37.30
N LEU A 540 43.53 -32.85 -37.34
CA LEU A 540 43.11 -33.85 -36.34
C LEU A 540 43.96 -33.65 -35.05
N GLY A 541 43.29 -33.68 -33.93
CA GLY A 541 43.90 -33.86 -32.60
C GLY A 541 42.84 -34.32 -31.57
N PRO A 542 43.17 -35.02 -30.49
CA PRO A 542 42.79 -36.42 -30.27
C PRO A 542 41.48 -36.60 -29.49
N THR A 543 40.85 -37.69 -29.85
CA THR A 543 39.65 -38.34 -29.24
C THR A 543 39.86 -38.73 -27.79
N TRP A 544 38.89 -38.28 -26.94
CA TRP A 544 38.65 -38.89 -25.65
C TRP A 544 37.72 -40.10 -25.84
N GLN A 545 38.30 -41.27 -26.04
CA GLN A 545 37.63 -42.57 -25.83
C GLN A 545 38.44 -43.38 -24.82
N THR A 546 37.69 -44.13 -24.02
CA THR A 546 38.04 -45.22 -23.09
C THR A 546 38.51 -44.82 -21.71
N LEU A 547 37.53 -44.94 -20.77
CA LEU A 547 37.68 -45.68 -19.52
C LEU A 547 36.28 -46.14 -19.08
N ARG A 548 35.80 -47.24 -19.71
CA ARG A 548 34.86 -48.16 -19.07
C ARG A 548 35.66 -49.36 -18.58
N GLY A 549 35.71 -49.58 -17.31
CA GLY A 549 36.12 -50.79 -16.65
C GLY A 549 34.96 -51.21 -15.76
N SER A 550 34.36 -52.34 -16.05
CA SER A 550 33.38 -53.08 -15.25
C SER A 550 34.08 -54.10 -14.36
N PRO A 551 33.38 -54.94 -13.63
CA PRO A 551 32.99 -54.79 -12.22
C PRO A 551 33.65 -55.84 -11.33
N HIS A 552 33.60 -55.56 -10.05
CA HIS A 552 33.45 -56.62 -9.03
C HIS A 552 32.72 -56.04 -7.83
#